data_2f6c4b186e702e6b8877f85dc24d0a02
#
_entry.id   2f6c4b186e702e6b8877f85dc24d0a02
#
_cell.length_a   1.000
_cell.length_b   1.000
_cell.length_c   1.000
_cell.angle_alpha   90.00
_cell.angle_beta   90.00
_cell.angle_gamma   90.00
#
_symmetry.space_group_name_H-M   'P 1'
#
loop_
_entity.id
_entity.type
_entity.pdbx_description
1 polymer ?
#
loop_
_entity_poly.entity_id
_entity_poly.type
_entity_poly.pdbx_seq_one_letter_code
_entity_poly.pdbx_strand_id
1 'polypeptide(L)'
;MKEIIPKDDYGVFADSHDVALVDSRYVAQYFEKRHDAVLRDIRELDCSEEFSLHNFVESTYKDDRGKKQPCYYMTRDGFVFLAMGYRGKKAAKFKELYIRRFNEMERFIQTLVLTRKE
;
A
#
# COMPACT_ATOMS: atom_id res chain seq x y z
N MET A 1 8.02 6.85 -17.90
CA MET A 1 7.98 6.60 -16.45
C MET A 1 6.94 7.50 -15.81
N LYS A 2 6.06 6.96 -15.00
CA LYS A 2 5.05 7.76 -14.31
C LYS A 2 5.74 8.65 -13.27
N GLU A 3 5.39 9.92 -13.27
CA GLU A 3 5.87 10.84 -12.24
C GLU A 3 5.23 10.49 -10.91
N ILE A 4 6.03 10.37 -9.86
CA ILE A 4 5.59 10.00 -8.52
C ILE A 4 5.78 11.19 -7.59
N ILE A 5 4.68 11.67 -7.03
CA ILE A 5 4.65 12.88 -6.22
C ILE A 5 4.28 12.50 -4.78
N PRO A 6 5.10 12.90 -3.78
CA PRO A 6 4.74 12.66 -2.38
C PRO A 6 3.45 13.38 -2.01
N LYS A 7 2.54 12.69 -1.30
CA LYS A 7 1.27 13.24 -0.87
C LYS A 7 1.20 13.52 0.63
N ASP A 8 1.96 12.78 1.44
CA ASP A 8 1.97 12.98 2.89
C ASP A 8 3.25 12.40 3.51
N ASP A 9 3.35 12.50 4.84
CA ASP A 9 4.48 12.01 5.62
C ASP A 9 4.39 10.52 5.93
N TYR A 10 3.36 9.84 5.45
CA TYR A 10 3.12 8.42 5.71
C TYR A 10 3.54 7.51 4.57
N GLY A 11 4.37 8.02 3.67
CA GLY A 11 4.89 7.21 2.55
C GLY A 11 3.91 7.05 1.40
N VAL A 12 2.89 7.90 1.34
CA VAL A 12 1.92 7.88 0.25
C VAL A 12 2.41 8.81 -0.86
N PHE A 13 2.39 8.29 -2.08
CA PHE A 13 2.78 9.02 -3.28
C PHE A 13 1.64 8.96 -4.28
N ALA A 14 1.68 9.80 -5.29
CA ALA A 14 0.72 9.75 -6.39
C ALA A 14 1.46 9.63 -7.72
N ASP A 15 0.88 8.89 -8.66
CA ASP A 15 1.40 8.84 -10.02
C ASP A 15 0.84 10.00 -10.85
N SER A 16 1.17 10.03 -12.15
CA SER A 16 0.73 11.09 -13.06
C SER A 16 -0.80 11.14 -13.27
N HIS A 17 -1.51 10.09 -12.86
CA HIS A 17 -2.98 10.02 -12.93
C HIS A 17 -3.63 10.24 -11.56
N ASP A 18 -2.86 10.74 -10.59
CA ASP A 18 -3.31 11.01 -9.22
C ASP A 18 -3.76 9.76 -8.46
N VAL A 19 -3.25 8.61 -8.84
CA VAL A 19 -3.48 7.36 -8.08
C VAL A 19 -2.48 7.30 -6.92
N ALA A 20 -2.98 7.12 -5.71
CA ALA A 20 -2.14 7.05 -4.52
C ALA A 20 -1.29 5.78 -4.52
N LEU A 21 -0.02 5.92 -4.23
CA LEU A 21 0.94 4.81 -4.18
C LEU A 21 1.68 4.82 -2.85
N VAL A 22 2.02 3.63 -2.37
CA VAL A 22 2.78 3.43 -1.13
C VAL A 22 4.15 2.85 -1.50
N ASP A 23 5.20 3.41 -0.90
CA ASP A 23 6.58 2.97 -1.11
C ASP A 23 6.88 1.76 -0.22
N SER A 24 7.56 0.75 -0.78
CA SER A 24 7.94 -0.46 -0.05
C SER A 24 8.86 -0.17 1.15
N ARG A 25 9.64 0.91 1.08
CA ARG A 25 10.49 1.31 2.22
C ARG A 25 9.64 1.76 3.41
N TYR A 26 8.52 2.43 3.14
CA TYR A 26 7.58 2.82 4.20
C TYR A 26 6.92 1.58 4.82
N VAL A 27 6.57 0.59 4.01
CA VAL A 27 6.01 -0.69 4.50
C VAL A 27 7.00 -1.35 5.47
N ALA A 28 8.27 -1.39 5.10
CA ALA A 28 9.32 -1.95 5.95
C ALA A 28 9.41 -1.21 7.28
N GLN A 29 9.42 0.10 7.25
CA GLN A 29 9.51 0.93 8.44
C GLN A 29 8.27 0.75 9.34
N TYR A 30 7.09 0.77 8.75
CA TYR A 30 5.84 0.68 9.52
C TYR A 30 5.70 -0.67 10.22
N PHE A 31 6.01 -1.76 9.52
CA PHE A 31 5.88 -3.12 10.08
C PHE A 31 7.16 -3.61 10.75
N GLU A 32 8.18 -2.75 10.87
CA GLU A 32 9.45 -3.06 11.51
C GLU A 32 10.12 -4.29 10.90
N LYS A 33 10.15 -4.32 9.57
CA LYS A 33 10.80 -5.36 8.79
C LYS A 33 11.97 -4.79 8.00
N ARG A 34 12.91 -5.66 7.64
CA ARG A 34 13.98 -5.26 6.74
C ARG A 34 13.38 -5.03 5.35
N HIS A 35 13.89 -4.01 4.65
CA HIS A 35 13.38 -3.69 3.33
C HIS A 35 13.58 -4.84 2.33
N ASP A 36 14.73 -5.54 2.41
CA ASP A 36 14.97 -6.70 1.55
C ASP A 36 13.94 -7.82 1.78
N ALA A 37 13.48 -7.99 3.02
CA ALA A 37 12.43 -8.96 3.32
C ALA A 37 11.09 -8.54 2.72
N VAL A 38 10.76 -7.25 2.76
CA VAL A 38 9.53 -6.73 2.13
C VAL A 38 9.58 -6.94 0.61
N LEU A 39 10.71 -6.66 -0.01
CA LEU A 39 10.87 -6.88 -1.46
C LEU A 39 10.65 -8.35 -1.82
N ARG A 40 11.20 -9.26 -1.03
CA ARG A 40 10.99 -10.70 -1.22
C ARG A 40 9.52 -11.06 -1.05
N ASP A 41 8.88 -10.53 -0.01
CA ASP A 41 7.46 -10.80 0.25
C ASP A 41 6.59 -10.38 -0.94
N ILE A 42 6.89 -9.24 -1.54
CA ILE A 42 6.16 -8.77 -2.72
C ILE A 42 6.38 -9.71 -3.92
N ARG A 43 7.61 -10.13 -4.14
CA ARG A 43 7.95 -11.02 -5.26
C ARG A 43 7.34 -12.41 -5.12
N GLU A 44 7.13 -12.85 -3.89
CA GLU A 44 6.61 -14.18 -3.57
C GLU A 44 5.12 -14.17 -3.22
N LEU A 45 4.44 -13.03 -3.41
CA LEU A 45 3.01 -12.94 -3.12
C LEU A 45 2.21 -13.96 -3.94
N ASP A 46 1.33 -14.65 -3.24
CA ASP A 46 0.48 -15.68 -3.82
C ASP A 46 -0.77 -15.06 -4.43
N CYS A 47 -0.58 -14.18 -5.38
CA CYS A 47 -1.66 -13.51 -6.09
C CYS A 47 -1.53 -13.79 -7.59
N SER A 48 -2.58 -13.48 -8.35
CA SER A 48 -2.55 -13.64 -9.79
C SER A 48 -1.54 -12.67 -10.42
N GLU A 49 -1.01 -13.03 -11.58
CA GLU A 49 -0.11 -12.16 -12.33
C GLU A 49 -0.79 -10.84 -12.68
N GLU A 50 -2.06 -10.90 -13.06
CA GLU A 50 -2.85 -9.71 -13.36
C GLU A 50 -2.93 -8.77 -12.17
N PHE A 51 -3.23 -9.29 -10.97
CA PHE A 51 -3.28 -8.48 -9.75
C PHE A 51 -1.92 -7.85 -9.47
N SER A 52 -0.84 -8.63 -9.61
CA SER A 52 0.51 -8.13 -9.36
C SER A 52 0.87 -6.99 -10.32
N LEU A 53 0.58 -7.15 -11.60
CA LEU A 53 0.89 -6.13 -12.61
C LEU A 53 0.13 -4.82 -12.38
N HIS A 54 -1.11 -4.90 -11.91
CA HIS A 54 -1.94 -3.71 -11.70
C HIS A 54 -1.66 -3.00 -10.38
N ASN A 55 -1.06 -3.70 -9.41
CA ASN A 55 -0.98 -3.18 -8.04
C ASN A 55 0.43 -2.96 -7.52
N PHE A 56 1.46 -3.44 -8.22
CA PHE A 56 2.86 -3.27 -7.82
C PHE A 56 3.69 -2.80 -8.99
N VAL A 57 4.47 -1.73 -8.78
CA VAL A 57 5.36 -1.17 -9.80
C VAL A 57 6.79 -1.24 -9.30
N GLU A 58 7.62 -1.97 -10.02
CA GLU A 58 9.05 -2.03 -9.74
C GLU A 58 9.69 -0.68 -10.03
N SER A 59 10.57 -0.23 -9.13
CA SER A 59 11.28 1.03 -9.28
C SER A 59 12.63 0.96 -8.57
N THR A 60 13.33 2.07 -8.56
CA THR A 60 14.62 2.20 -7.87
C THR A 60 14.64 3.51 -7.10
N TYR A 61 15.51 3.54 -6.09
CA TYR A 61 15.84 4.77 -5.37
C TYR A 61 17.37 4.83 -5.19
N LYS A 62 17.88 6.00 -4.88
CA LYS A 62 19.29 6.15 -4.55
C LYS A 62 19.47 6.10 -3.05
N ASP A 63 20.38 5.24 -2.59
CA ASP A 63 20.72 5.16 -1.17
C ASP A 63 21.67 6.32 -0.78
N ASP A 64 22.08 6.35 0.49
CA ASP A 64 22.95 7.42 1.02
C ASP A 64 24.29 7.51 0.31
N ARG A 65 24.71 6.43 -0.36
CA ARG A 65 25.95 6.41 -1.13
C ARG A 65 25.75 6.77 -2.60
N GLY A 66 24.51 7.13 -2.97
CA GLY A 66 24.16 7.44 -4.35
C GLY A 66 24.00 6.22 -5.24
N LYS A 67 23.99 5.01 -4.67
CA LYS A 67 23.84 3.77 -5.42
C LYS A 67 22.36 3.44 -5.60
N LYS A 68 22.00 3.00 -6.81
CA LYS A 68 20.63 2.57 -7.11
C LYS A 68 20.28 1.29 -6.36
N GLN A 69 19.14 1.32 -5.68
CA GLN A 69 18.61 0.17 -4.96
C GLN A 69 17.16 -0.08 -5.42
N PRO A 70 16.71 -1.34 -5.40
CA PRO A 70 15.34 -1.65 -5.83
C PRO A 70 14.31 -1.23 -4.79
N CYS A 71 13.13 -0.86 -5.27
CA CYS A 71 11.97 -0.65 -4.43
C CYS A 71 10.71 -0.98 -5.25
N TYR A 72 9.56 -1.00 -4.57
CA TYR A 72 8.26 -1.10 -5.22
C TYR A 72 7.39 0.05 -4.77
N TYR A 73 6.57 0.51 -5.70
CA TYR A 73 5.42 1.33 -5.36
C TYR A 73 4.18 0.46 -5.56
N MET A 74 3.22 0.58 -4.66
CA MET A 74 2.04 -0.25 -4.70
C MET A 74 0.79 0.60 -4.47
N THR A 75 -0.30 0.16 -5.06
CA THR A 75 -1.61 0.77 -4.84
C THR A 75 -2.10 0.43 -3.44
N ARG A 76 -3.20 1.07 -3.02
CA ARG A 76 -3.87 0.72 -1.77
C ARG A 76 -4.20 -0.77 -1.73
N ASP A 77 -4.74 -1.31 -2.83
CA ASP A 77 -5.12 -2.73 -2.89
C ASP A 77 -3.89 -3.64 -2.75
N GLY A 78 -2.78 -3.28 -3.40
CA GLY A 78 -1.53 -4.01 -3.25
C GLY A 78 -1.01 -3.96 -1.82
N PHE A 79 -1.03 -2.79 -1.21
CA PHE A 79 -0.61 -2.63 0.18
C PHE A 79 -1.47 -3.47 1.13
N VAL A 80 -2.79 -3.42 0.98
CA VAL A 80 -3.71 -4.20 1.82
C VAL A 80 -3.47 -5.69 1.67
N PHE A 81 -3.31 -6.16 0.43
CA PHE A 81 -3.06 -7.58 0.17
C PHE A 81 -1.78 -8.04 0.86
N LEU A 82 -0.71 -7.27 0.73
CA LEU A 82 0.58 -7.55 1.37
C LEU A 82 0.45 -7.55 2.89
N ALA A 83 -0.12 -6.48 3.44
CA ALA A 83 -0.23 -6.28 4.89
C ALA A 83 -1.10 -7.34 5.56
N MET A 84 -2.13 -7.84 4.89
CA MET A 84 -3.01 -8.87 5.45
C MET A 84 -2.27 -10.19 5.69
N GLY A 85 -1.15 -10.42 5.00
CA GLY A 85 -0.30 -11.58 5.22
C GLY A 85 0.68 -11.41 6.37
N TYR A 86 0.83 -10.22 6.90
CA TYR A 86 1.79 -9.96 7.99
C TYR A 86 1.18 -10.31 9.35
N ARG A 87 2.07 -10.56 10.31
CA ARG A 87 1.72 -10.92 11.68
C ARG A 87 2.37 -9.94 12.66
N GLY A 88 1.98 -10.02 13.91
CA GLY A 88 2.51 -9.19 14.98
C GLY A 88 1.58 -8.06 15.36
N LYS A 89 1.96 -7.31 16.40
CA LYS A 89 1.12 -6.27 17.00
C LYS A 89 0.78 -5.14 16.00
N LYS A 90 1.75 -4.70 15.23
CA LYS A 90 1.53 -3.61 14.26
C LYS A 90 0.62 -4.05 13.12
N ALA A 91 0.80 -5.29 12.65
CA ALA A 91 -0.06 -5.85 11.60
C ALA A 91 -1.49 -6.02 12.12
N ALA A 92 -1.66 -6.51 13.35
CA ALA A 92 -2.98 -6.65 13.97
C ALA A 92 -3.67 -5.29 14.09
N LYS A 93 -2.94 -4.28 14.54
CA LYS A 93 -3.46 -2.92 14.69
C LYS A 93 -3.90 -2.34 13.34
N PHE A 94 -3.11 -2.58 12.29
CA PHE A 94 -3.47 -2.16 10.94
C PHE A 94 -4.75 -2.84 10.47
N LYS A 95 -4.87 -4.15 10.70
CA LYS A 95 -6.05 -4.93 10.28
C LYS A 95 -7.32 -4.45 10.97
N GLU A 96 -7.25 -4.21 12.27
CA GLU A 96 -8.37 -3.69 13.04
C GLU A 96 -8.79 -2.31 12.55
N LEU A 97 -7.82 -1.44 12.30
CA LEU A 97 -8.08 -0.10 11.80
C LEU A 97 -8.72 -0.14 10.42
N TYR A 98 -8.23 -1.02 9.55
CA TYR A 98 -8.79 -1.18 8.20
C TYR A 98 -10.25 -1.64 8.26
N ILE A 99 -10.54 -2.60 9.11
CA ILE A 99 -11.91 -3.12 9.27
C ILE A 99 -12.83 -2.00 9.79
N ARG A 100 -12.35 -1.23 10.77
CA ARG A 100 -13.11 -0.11 11.31
C ARG A 100 -13.43 0.93 10.25
N ARG A 101 -12.44 1.30 9.45
CA ARG A 101 -12.62 2.27 8.36
C ARG A 101 -13.58 1.76 7.29
N PHE A 102 -13.47 0.49 6.95
CA PHE A 102 -14.38 -0.12 5.99
C PHE A 102 -15.83 -0.07 6.50
N ASN A 103 -16.04 -0.39 7.78
CA ASN A 103 -17.37 -0.35 8.39
C ASN A 103 -17.94 1.07 8.43
N GLU A 104 -17.10 2.07 8.70
CA GLU A 104 -17.53 3.46 8.68
C GLU A 104 -17.97 3.89 7.28
N MET A 105 -17.22 3.52 6.27
CA MET A 105 -17.55 3.81 4.88
C MET A 105 -18.85 3.13 4.46
N GLU A 106 -19.03 1.88 4.87
CA GLU A 106 -20.25 1.13 4.56
C GLU A 106 -21.48 1.80 5.16
N ARG A 107 -21.39 2.23 6.42
CA ARG A 107 -22.50 2.97 7.07
C ARG A 107 -22.80 4.28 6.37
N PHE A 108 -21.76 4.99 5.96
CA PHE A 108 -21.91 6.24 5.23
C PHE A 108 -22.64 6.03 3.91
N ILE A 109 -22.26 4.99 3.16
CA ILE A 109 -22.90 4.64 1.89
C ILE A 109 -24.36 4.28 2.12
N GLN A 110 -24.66 3.48 3.14
CA GLN A 110 -26.03 3.10 3.48
C GLN A 110 -26.88 4.31 3.81
N THR A 111 -26.33 5.27 4.56
CA THR A 111 -27.01 6.51 4.89
C THR A 111 -27.34 7.32 3.63
N LEU A 112 -26.40 7.43 2.70
CA LEU A 112 -26.63 8.12 1.42
C LEU A 112 -27.73 7.46 0.60
N VAL A 113 -27.72 6.14 0.55
CA VAL A 113 -28.73 5.36 -0.20
C VAL A 113 -30.11 5.59 0.40
N LEU A 114 -30.23 5.53 1.73
CA LEU A 114 -31.50 5.76 2.41
C LEU A 114 -32.03 7.17 2.17
N THR A 115 -31.14 8.16 2.19
CA THR A 115 -31.51 9.56 1.94
C THR A 115 -32.02 9.76 0.52
N ARG A 116 -31.47 9.03 -0.46
CA ARG A 116 -31.88 9.14 -1.86
C ARG A 116 -33.22 8.49 -2.18
N LYS A 117 -33.70 7.64 -1.31
CA LYS A 117 -34.96 6.93 -1.53
C LYS A 117 -36.19 7.76 -1.16
N GLU A 118 -36.00 8.92 -0.60
CA GLU A 118 -37.10 9.83 -0.27
C GLU A 118 -37.44 10.76 -1.45
#